data_ed766766725b2fb466b38bee1f2e06ba
#
_entry.id   ed766766725b2fb466b38bee1f2e06ba
#
_cell.length_a   1.000
_cell.length_b   1.000
_cell.length_c   1.000
_cell.angle_alpha   90.00
_cell.angle_beta   90.00
_cell.angle_gamma   90.00
#
_symmetry.space_group_name_H-M   'P 1'
#
loop_
_entity.id
_entity.type
_entity.pdbx_description
1 polymer ?
#
loop_
_entity_poly.entity_id
_entity_poly.type
_entity_poly.pdbx_seq_one_letter_code
_entity_poly.pdbx_strand_id
1 'polypeptide(L)'
;EVETAKDSRLAREFVVALPIELNREEQIELLQEFIQEQFVSDGMCADAAIHDTDGHNPHAHILLTVRPLDERGKWQYKTEKEYLCMKNGEERGFTAAEFRTAQADDWEKQYPYKVGNKKVYMTPSAAEAQGLVRADKHPKSTRYGRQNPISERWNSEEQLLTWRAAWADVTNRHLERAWREERIDHRS
;
A
#
# COMPACT_ATOMS: atom_id res chain seq x y z
N GLU A 1 -7.16 -13.56 -3.22
CA GLU A 1 -8.15 -12.52 -3.53
C GLU A 1 -7.82 -11.92 -4.90
N VAL A 2 -8.77 -11.91 -5.82
CA VAL A 2 -8.54 -11.45 -7.20
C VAL A 2 -8.89 -9.97 -7.29
N GLU A 3 -7.97 -9.19 -7.85
CA GLU A 3 -8.25 -7.81 -8.23
C GLU A 3 -9.28 -7.80 -9.37
N THR A 4 -10.42 -7.20 -9.16
CA THR A 4 -11.56 -7.24 -10.11
C THR A 4 -11.68 -5.98 -10.97
N ALA A 5 -11.03 -4.87 -10.61
CA ALA A 5 -11.08 -3.65 -11.39
C ALA A 5 -10.18 -3.75 -12.64
N LYS A 6 -10.69 -3.29 -13.79
CA LYS A 6 -10.03 -3.40 -15.10
C LYS A 6 -8.60 -2.81 -15.09
N ASP A 7 -8.37 -1.75 -14.33
CA ASP A 7 -7.11 -1.01 -14.25
C ASP A 7 -6.36 -1.28 -12.94
N SER A 8 -6.62 -2.44 -12.31
CA SER A 8 -5.94 -2.82 -11.07
C SER A 8 -4.47 -3.10 -11.29
N ARG A 9 -3.61 -2.41 -10.55
CA ARG A 9 -2.20 -2.76 -10.47
C ARG A 9 -2.06 -4.05 -9.65
N LEU A 10 -1.54 -5.11 -10.27
CA LEU A 10 -1.38 -6.44 -9.67
C LEU A 10 -0.04 -6.59 -8.96
N ALA A 11 1.00 -6.00 -9.54
CA ALA A 11 2.37 -6.05 -9.05
C ALA A 11 3.09 -4.73 -9.38
N ARG A 12 4.28 -4.58 -8.83
CA ARG A 12 5.22 -3.52 -9.14
C ARG A 12 6.54 -4.16 -9.55
N GLU A 13 7.17 -3.63 -10.56
CA GLU A 13 8.49 -4.08 -11.01
C GLU A 13 9.53 -2.99 -10.75
N PHE A 14 10.69 -3.42 -10.27
CA PHE A 14 11.92 -2.64 -10.25
C PHE A 14 12.94 -3.34 -11.11
N VAL A 15 13.64 -2.58 -11.93
CA VAL A 15 14.80 -3.06 -12.67
C VAL A 15 16.02 -2.32 -12.14
N VAL A 16 17.02 -3.05 -11.67
CA VAL A 16 18.26 -2.49 -11.13
C VAL A 16 19.46 -3.04 -11.91
N ALA A 17 20.37 -2.14 -12.30
CA ALA A 17 21.65 -2.56 -12.87
C ALA A 17 22.55 -3.13 -11.75
N LEU A 18 23.20 -4.25 -12.04
CA LEU A 18 24.17 -4.87 -11.12
C LEU A 18 25.60 -4.49 -11.53
N PRO A 19 26.50 -4.20 -10.56
CA PRO A 19 27.89 -3.92 -10.86
C PRO A 19 28.56 -5.12 -11.53
N ILE A 20 29.23 -4.87 -12.66
CA ILE A 20 30.02 -5.89 -13.37
C ILE A 20 31.31 -6.24 -12.62
N GLU A 21 31.72 -5.40 -11.69
CA GLU A 21 32.87 -5.56 -10.82
C GLU A 21 32.64 -6.64 -9.75
N LEU A 22 31.39 -6.98 -9.47
CA LEU A 22 31.02 -8.05 -8.56
C LEU A 22 30.81 -9.35 -9.33
N ASN A 23 31.29 -10.45 -8.76
CA ASN A 23 30.99 -11.77 -9.31
C ASN A 23 29.52 -12.16 -9.05
N ARG A 24 29.08 -13.27 -9.64
CA ARG A 24 27.67 -13.70 -9.58
C ARG A 24 27.15 -13.91 -8.15
N GLU A 25 27.96 -14.45 -7.28
CA GLU A 25 27.57 -14.73 -5.89
C GLU A 25 27.44 -13.41 -5.13
N GLU A 26 28.39 -12.50 -5.28
CA GLU A 26 28.35 -11.14 -4.70
C GLU A 26 27.16 -10.33 -5.22
N GLN A 27 26.80 -10.47 -6.49
CA GLN A 27 25.60 -9.83 -7.07
C GLN A 27 24.30 -10.37 -6.45
N ILE A 28 24.23 -11.68 -6.18
CA ILE A 28 23.09 -12.31 -5.52
C ILE A 28 22.97 -11.81 -4.08
N GLU A 29 24.07 -11.76 -3.33
CA GLU A 29 24.10 -11.27 -1.96
C GLU A 29 23.66 -9.79 -1.88
N LEU A 30 24.19 -8.95 -2.76
CA LEU A 30 23.78 -7.55 -2.90
C LEU A 30 22.27 -7.43 -3.11
N LEU A 31 21.73 -8.19 -4.07
CA LEU A 31 20.32 -8.14 -4.42
C LEU A 31 19.44 -8.62 -3.26
N GLN A 32 19.84 -9.68 -2.58
CA GLN A 32 19.12 -10.21 -1.41
C GLN A 32 19.12 -9.23 -0.24
N GLU A 33 20.26 -8.60 0.08
CA GLU A 33 20.38 -7.59 1.13
C GLU A 33 19.44 -6.42 0.83
N PHE A 34 19.47 -5.87 -0.39
CA PHE A 34 18.60 -4.77 -0.80
C PHE A 34 17.11 -5.12 -0.71
N ILE A 35 16.71 -6.27 -1.25
CA ILE A 35 15.30 -6.73 -1.22
C ILE A 35 14.83 -6.91 0.22
N GLN A 36 15.66 -7.52 1.05
CA GLN A 36 15.31 -7.77 2.46
C GLN A 36 15.16 -6.46 3.24
N GLU A 37 16.12 -5.53 3.09
CA GLU A 37 16.11 -4.26 3.81
C GLU A 37 15.00 -3.32 3.37
N GLN A 38 14.73 -3.24 2.06
CA GLN A 38 13.88 -2.19 1.51
C GLN A 38 12.43 -2.62 1.24
N PHE A 39 12.20 -3.89 0.98
CA PHE A 39 10.89 -4.36 0.56
C PHE A 39 10.28 -5.38 1.52
N VAL A 40 11.01 -6.44 1.85
CA VAL A 40 10.47 -7.52 2.69
C VAL A 40 10.26 -7.05 4.13
N SER A 41 11.20 -6.28 4.68
CA SER A 41 11.08 -5.69 6.03
C SER A 41 9.88 -4.74 6.14
N ASP A 42 9.44 -4.16 5.03
CA ASP A 42 8.30 -3.24 4.94
C ASP A 42 6.98 -3.94 4.57
N GLY A 43 6.98 -5.27 4.54
CA GLY A 43 5.80 -6.11 4.34
C GLY A 43 5.46 -6.43 2.88
N MET A 44 6.38 -6.23 1.93
CA MET A 44 6.23 -6.71 0.56
C MET A 44 6.68 -8.17 0.44
N CYS A 45 6.04 -8.93 -0.46
CA CYS A 45 6.66 -10.12 -1.02
C CYS A 45 7.42 -9.72 -2.29
N ALA A 46 8.58 -10.32 -2.47
CA ALA A 46 9.44 -10.08 -3.63
C ALA A 46 9.77 -11.40 -4.33
N ASP A 47 9.80 -11.34 -5.66
CA ASP A 47 10.38 -12.36 -6.53
C ASP A 47 11.39 -11.67 -7.43
N ALA A 48 12.60 -12.24 -7.59
CA ALA A 48 13.66 -11.59 -8.33
C ALA A 48 14.37 -12.55 -9.26
N ALA A 49 14.67 -12.05 -10.48
CA ALA A 49 15.45 -12.76 -11.48
C ALA A 49 16.60 -11.89 -11.97
N ILE A 50 17.81 -12.45 -12.00
CA ILE A 50 18.96 -11.77 -12.58
C ILE A 50 19.11 -12.22 -14.02
N HIS A 51 19.14 -11.24 -14.91
CA HIS A 51 19.44 -11.41 -16.31
C HIS A 51 20.87 -10.90 -16.59
N ASP A 52 21.57 -11.65 -17.36
CA ASP A 52 22.89 -11.27 -17.85
C ASP A 52 22.95 -11.60 -19.33
N THR A 53 22.78 -10.57 -20.13
CA THR A 53 22.83 -10.72 -21.58
C THR A 53 24.30 -10.60 -22.01
N ASP A 54 24.94 -11.73 -22.25
CA ASP A 54 26.32 -11.83 -22.77
C ASP A 54 27.41 -11.20 -21.87
N GLY A 55 27.19 -11.09 -20.55
CA GLY A 55 28.15 -10.57 -19.59
C GLY A 55 28.39 -9.07 -19.63
N HIS A 56 27.60 -8.32 -20.37
CA HIS A 56 27.83 -6.89 -20.60
C HIS A 56 26.85 -5.96 -19.89
N ASN A 57 25.70 -6.48 -19.43
CA ASN A 57 24.68 -5.67 -18.77
C ASN A 57 23.91 -6.49 -17.74
N PRO A 58 24.56 -6.95 -16.66
CA PRO A 58 23.89 -7.68 -15.61
C PRO A 58 22.86 -6.76 -14.93
N HIS A 59 21.61 -7.23 -14.85
CA HIS A 59 20.54 -6.51 -14.21
C HIS A 59 19.56 -7.47 -13.57
N ALA A 60 18.82 -6.99 -12.58
CA ALA A 60 17.80 -7.75 -11.89
C ALA A 60 16.42 -7.13 -12.10
N HIS A 61 15.45 -7.99 -12.39
CA HIS A 61 14.03 -7.69 -12.30
C HIS A 61 13.52 -8.12 -10.94
N ILE A 62 12.93 -7.21 -10.19
CA ILE A 62 12.36 -7.44 -8.86
C ILE A 62 10.86 -7.19 -8.96
N LEU A 63 10.07 -8.26 -8.87
CA LEU A 63 8.62 -8.19 -8.85
C LEU A 63 8.12 -8.10 -7.41
N LEU A 64 7.35 -7.07 -7.10
CA LEU A 64 6.90 -6.75 -5.75
C LEU A 64 5.37 -6.75 -5.67
N THR A 65 4.85 -7.14 -4.52
CA THR A 65 3.43 -7.02 -4.23
C THR A 65 3.02 -5.57 -4.01
N VAL A 66 1.75 -5.26 -4.25
CA VAL A 66 1.18 -3.92 -4.06
C VAL A 66 0.31 -3.82 -2.81
N ARG A 67 0.15 -4.93 -2.09
CA ARG A 67 -0.51 -5.02 -0.79
C ARG A 67 0.50 -5.43 0.25
N PRO A 68 0.53 -4.79 1.41
CA PRO A 68 1.40 -5.21 2.49
C PRO A 68 0.88 -6.47 3.19
N LEU A 69 1.82 -7.26 3.71
CA LEU A 69 1.56 -8.23 4.76
C LEU A 69 1.62 -7.56 6.13
N ASP A 70 0.80 -8.02 7.06
CA ASP A 70 0.97 -7.68 8.47
C ASP A 70 2.03 -8.60 9.13
N GLU A 71 2.37 -8.32 10.39
CA GLU A 71 3.34 -9.09 11.18
C GLU A 71 2.99 -10.59 11.32
N ARG A 72 1.74 -10.96 11.01
CA ARG A 72 1.25 -12.34 11.04
C ARG A 72 1.23 -12.99 9.66
N GLY A 73 1.77 -12.30 8.64
CA GLY A 73 1.78 -12.77 7.26
C GLY A 73 0.41 -12.73 6.56
N LYS A 74 -0.53 -11.91 7.08
CA LYS A 74 -1.85 -11.74 6.47
C LYS A 74 -1.88 -10.53 5.56
N TRP A 75 -2.46 -10.70 4.37
CA TRP A 75 -2.67 -9.61 3.42
C TRP A 75 -3.55 -8.50 3.97
N GLN A 76 -3.07 -7.28 3.88
CA GLN A 76 -3.83 -6.07 4.15
C GLN A 76 -4.56 -5.61 2.88
N TYR A 77 -5.59 -4.78 3.05
CA TYR A 77 -6.29 -4.17 1.92
C TYR A 77 -5.52 -2.94 1.41
N LYS A 78 -5.58 -2.66 0.10
CA LYS A 78 -5.09 -1.41 -0.48
C LYS A 78 -5.89 -0.21 0.02
N THR A 79 -7.20 -0.42 0.17
CA THR A 79 -8.14 0.59 0.65
C THR A 79 -8.99 0.00 1.74
N GLU A 80 -9.27 0.77 2.77
CA GLU A 80 -10.16 0.41 3.84
C GLU A 80 -11.49 1.15 3.71
N LYS A 81 -12.60 0.41 3.81
CA LYS A 81 -13.93 0.99 3.71
C LYS A 81 -14.20 1.92 4.89
N GLU A 82 -14.67 3.13 4.59
CA GLU A 82 -15.13 4.09 5.59
C GLU A 82 -16.64 4.18 5.59
N TYR A 83 -17.22 4.23 6.78
CA TYR A 83 -18.62 4.57 6.99
C TYR A 83 -18.75 6.08 7.10
N LEU A 84 -19.68 6.67 6.36
CA LEU A 84 -20.01 8.09 6.48
C LEU A 84 -20.96 8.26 7.65
N CYS A 85 -20.42 8.85 8.72
CA CYS A 85 -21.14 9.10 9.96
C CYS A 85 -21.47 10.58 10.09
N MET A 86 -22.46 10.89 10.91
CA MET A 86 -22.97 12.25 11.15
C MET A 86 -22.96 12.54 12.64
N LYS A 87 -22.55 13.76 13.00
CA LYS A 87 -22.68 14.35 14.35
C LYS A 87 -22.91 15.84 14.22
N ASN A 88 -23.95 16.37 14.84
CA ASN A 88 -24.26 17.82 14.85
C ASN A 88 -24.24 18.50 13.46
N GLY A 89 -24.66 17.79 12.41
CA GLY A 89 -24.66 18.32 11.04
C GLY A 89 -23.34 18.18 10.29
N GLU A 90 -22.29 17.67 10.93
CA GLU A 90 -21.01 17.35 10.30
C GLU A 90 -20.97 15.90 9.82
N GLU A 91 -20.58 15.67 8.55
CA GLU A 91 -20.35 14.33 8.00
C GLU A 91 -18.86 14.01 7.98
N ARG A 92 -18.48 12.83 8.50
CA ARG A 92 -17.10 12.35 8.52
C ARG A 92 -17.04 10.85 8.24
N GLY A 93 -15.95 10.44 7.53
CA GLY A 93 -15.63 9.03 7.29
C GLY A 93 -14.85 8.41 8.42
N PHE A 94 -15.24 7.20 8.83
CA PHE A 94 -14.55 6.39 9.83
C PHE A 94 -14.41 4.95 9.33
N THR A 95 -13.22 4.37 9.49
CA THR A 95 -13.04 2.92 9.34
C THR A 95 -13.83 2.16 10.39
N ALA A 96 -13.97 0.85 10.23
CA ALA A 96 -14.68 0.05 11.21
C ALA A 96 -14.03 0.08 12.62
N ALA A 97 -12.70 0.19 12.67
CA ALA A 97 -11.95 0.30 13.93
C ALA A 97 -12.15 1.66 14.58
N GLU A 98 -11.99 2.75 13.81
CA GLU A 98 -12.18 4.13 14.30
C GLU A 98 -13.60 4.39 14.77
N PHE A 99 -14.61 3.82 14.09
CA PHE A 99 -15.99 4.00 14.47
C PHE A 99 -16.31 3.47 15.87
N ARG A 100 -15.63 2.43 16.33
CA ARG A 100 -15.84 1.92 17.70
C ARG A 100 -15.56 2.98 18.77
N THR A 101 -14.55 3.81 18.54
CA THR A 101 -14.24 4.94 19.44
C THR A 101 -15.15 6.13 19.16
N ALA A 102 -15.35 6.48 17.88
CA ALA A 102 -16.20 7.60 17.47
C ALA A 102 -17.66 7.44 17.93
N GLN A 103 -18.17 6.22 18.02
CA GLN A 103 -19.51 5.95 18.54
C GLN A 103 -19.68 6.39 20.01
N ALA A 104 -18.63 6.33 20.82
CA ALA A 104 -18.65 6.84 22.18
C ALA A 104 -18.74 8.37 22.26
N ASP A 105 -18.35 9.05 21.17
CA ASP A 105 -18.43 10.48 20.99
C ASP A 105 -19.66 10.91 20.18
N ASP A 106 -20.75 10.14 20.24
CA ASP A 106 -22.05 10.42 19.58
C ASP A 106 -22.02 10.51 18.05
N TRP A 107 -20.99 9.94 17.39
CA TRP A 107 -21.03 9.77 15.94
C TRP A 107 -21.94 8.61 15.55
N GLU A 108 -22.90 8.87 14.66
CA GLU A 108 -23.84 7.84 14.19
C GLU A 108 -23.61 7.52 12.72
N LYS A 109 -23.64 6.22 12.37
CA LYS A 109 -23.67 5.80 10.96
C LYS A 109 -24.96 6.24 10.30
N GLN A 110 -24.87 6.67 9.05
CA GLN A 110 -26.03 6.98 8.25
C GLN A 110 -26.55 5.72 7.53
N TYR A 111 -27.85 5.54 7.52
CA TYR A 111 -28.51 4.44 6.80
C TYR A 111 -29.57 4.99 5.84
N PRO A 112 -29.93 4.24 4.78
CA PRO A 112 -31.01 4.66 3.90
C PRO A 112 -32.39 4.41 4.54
N TYR A 113 -33.21 5.43 4.53
CA TYR A 113 -34.60 5.38 4.97
C TYR A 113 -35.54 5.77 3.85
N LYS A 114 -36.78 5.27 3.89
CA LYS A 114 -37.82 5.63 2.93
C LYS A 114 -38.49 6.93 3.34
N VAL A 115 -38.44 7.93 2.47
CA VAL A 115 -39.15 9.20 2.61
C VAL A 115 -40.00 9.38 1.36
N GLY A 116 -41.29 9.04 1.45
CA GLY A 116 -42.15 8.91 0.27
C GLY A 116 -41.56 7.86 -0.70
N ASN A 117 -41.36 8.26 -1.96
CA ASN A 117 -40.80 7.38 -3.00
C ASN A 117 -39.29 7.45 -3.11
N LYS A 118 -38.60 8.17 -2.20
CA LYS A 118 -37.14 8.37 -2.26
C LYS A 118 -36.45 7.64 -1.12
N LYS A 119 -35.19 7.23 -1.35
CA LYS A 119 -34.27 6.80 -0.31
C LYS A 119 -33.41 7.98 0.10
N VAL A 120 -33.40 8.30 1.39
CA VAL A 120 -32.57 9.37 1.98
C VAL A 120 -31.69 8.77 3.06
N TYR A 121 -30.41 9.17 3.06
CA TYR A 121 -29.47 8.75 4.10
C TYR A 121 -29.57 9.69 5.30
N MET A 122 -29.74 9.13 6.49
CA MET A 122 -29.76 9.84 7.77
C MET A 122 -29.35 8.93 8.92
N THR A 123 -29.11 9.52 10.09
CA THR A 123 -28.79 8.77 11.31
C THR A 123 -30.03 8.02 11.83
N PRO A 124 -29.83 6.94 12.60
CA PRO A 124 -30.93 6.26 13.29
C PRO A 124 -31.75 7.20 14.18
N SER A 125 -31.07 8.06 14.98
CA SER A 125 -31.74 9.03 15.85
C SER A 125 -32.63 10.02 15.07
N ALA A 126 -32.14 10.54 13.95
CA ALA A 126 -32.92 11.46 13.11
C ALA A 126 -34.09 10.76 12.41
N ALA A 127 -33.94 9.51 12.06
CA ALA A 127 -35.01 8.71 11.44
C ALA A 127 -36.08 8.30 12.45
N GLU A 128 -35.71 7.95 13.68
CA GLU A 128 -36.63 7.63 14.77
C GLU A 128 -37.50 8.85 15.13
N ALA A 129 -36.90 10.03 15.23
CA ALA A 129 -37.62 11.28 15.46
C ALA A 129 -38.71 11.59 14.37
N GLN A 130 -38.54 11.01 13.17
CA GLN A 130 -39.46 11.17 12.04
C GLN A 130 -40.36 9.94 11.80
N GLY A 131 -40.24 8.89 12.61
CA GLY A 131 -40.98 7.64 12.46
C GLY A 131 -40.70 6.88 11.16
N LEU A 132 -39.47 7.01 10.61
CA LEU A 132 -39.11 6.44 9.31
C LEU A 132 -38.59 5.00 9.41
N VAL A 133 -38.92 4.21 8.39
CA VAL A 133 -38.49 2.81 8.30
C VAL A 133 -37.22 2.70 7.47
N ARG A 134 -36.23 1.96 8.00
CA ARG A 134 -34.96 1.68 7.32
C ARG A 134 -35.21 0.89 6.03
N ALA A 135 -34.62 1.36 4.93
CA ALA A 135 -34.76 0.76 3.61
C ALA A 135 -33.71 -0.32 3.33
N ASP A 136 -32.53 -0.26 3.99
CA ASP A 136 -31.44 -1.21 3.82
C ASP A 136 -30.61 -1.30 5.11
N LYS A 137 -30.03 -2.48 5.36
CA LYS A 137 -29.16 -2.75 6.52
C LYS A 137 -27.75 -2.16 6.38
N HIS A 138 -27.32 -1.84 5.15
CA HIS A 138 -25.99 -1.36 4.87
C HIS A 138 -25.87 0.14 5.10
N PRO A 139 -24.90 0.60 5.92
CA PRO A 139 -24.67 2.02 6.13
C PRO A 139 -24.08 2.70 4.89
N LYS A 140 -24.29 4.01 4.80
CA LYS A 140 -23.61 4.88 3.83
C LYS A 140 -22.10 4.74 4.02
N SER A 141 -21.38 4.62 2.92
CA SER A 141 -19.93 4.46 2.94
C SER A 141 -19.29 5.20 1.77
N THR A 142 -17.98 5.49 1.90
CA THR A 142 -17.20 6.04 0.79
C THR A 142 -17.15 5.04 -0.36
N ARG A 143 -17.15 5.56 -1.59
CA ARG A 143 -17.13 4.74 -2.80
C ARG A 143 -15.83 3.95 -2.96
N TYR A 144 -14.70 4.60 -2.66
CA TYR A 144 -13.36 4.03 -2.87
C TYR A 144 -12.65 3.64 -1.58
N GLY A 145 -13.18 4.07 -0.42
CA GLY A 145 -12.53 3.90 0.87
C GLY A 145 -11.35 4.84 1.07
N ARG A 146 -10.67 4.69 2.22
CA ARG A 146 -9.40 5.34 2.52
C ARG A 146 -8.27 4.45 2.05
N GLN A 147 -7.24 5.01 1.44
CA GLN A 147 -6.05 4.25 1.06
C GLN A 147 -5.31 3.74 2.31
N ASN A 148 -4.74 2.56 2.20
CA ASN A 148 -3.83 2.06 3.23
C ASN A 148 -2.58 2.94 3.25
N PRO A 149 -2.18 3.53 4.38
CA PRO A 149 -1.05 4.46 4.45
C PRO A 149 0.27 3.86 3.96
N ILE A 150 0.48 2.56 4.18
CA ILE A 150 1.67 1.85 3.68
C ILE A 150 1.65 1.79 2.16
N SER A 151 0.51 1.39 1.56
CA SER A 151 0.37 1.35 0.10
C SER A 151 0.45 2.74 -0.54
N GLU A 152 -0.05 3.76 0.13
CA GLU A 152 0.04 5.16 -0.30
C GLU A 152 1.50 5.64 -0.31
N ARG A 153 2.24 5.41 0.77
CA ARG A 153 3.66 5.71 0.88
C ARG A 153 4.46 5.02 -0.24
N TRP A 154 4.22 3.73 -0.48
CA TRP A 154 4.90 2.99 -1.56
C TRP A 154 4.65 3.56 -2.96
N ASN A 155 3.59 4.33 -3.16
CA ASN A 155 3.27 4.98 -4.43
C ASN A 155 3.80 6.41 -4.52
N SER A 156 4.42 6.95 -3.46
CA SER A 156 4.93 8.31 -3.45
C SER A 156 6.27 8.43 -4.21
N GLU A 157 6.52 9.61 -4.75
CA GLU A 157 7.80 9.95 -5.37
C GLU A 157 8.94 9.94 -4.35
N GLU A 158 8.66 10.40 -3.13
CA GLU A 158 9.62 10.41 -2.02
C GLU A 158 10.13 8.99 -1.72
N GLN A 159 9.23 8.02 -1.68
CA GLN A 159 9.61 6.62 -1.45
C GLN A 159 10.46 6.06 -2.61
N LEU A 160 10.15 6.43 -3.85
CA LEU A 160 10.97 6.04 -5.00
C LEU A 160 12.40 6.58 -4.88
N LEU A 161 12.55 7.85 -4.51
CA LEU A 161 13.87 8.46 -4.29
C LEU A 161 14.62 7.79 -3.13
N THR A 162 13.92 7.44 -2.06
CA THR A 162 14.47 6.68 -0.92
C THR A 162 15.02 5.33 -1.38
N TRP A 163 14.27 4.57 -2.17
CA TRP A 163 14.74 3.28 -2.69
C TRP A 163 15.92 3.41 -3.64
N ARG A 164 15.96 4.47 -4.47
CA ARG A 164 17.11 4.74 -5.34
C ARG A 164 18.36 5.05 -4.54
N ALA A 165 18.24 5.87 -3.50
CA ALA A 165 19.35 6.18 -2.60
C ALA A 165 19.85 4.91 -1.86
N ALA A 166 18.92 4.12 -1.32
CA ALA A 166 19.22 2.86 -0.66
C ALA A 166 19.94 1.86 -1.58
N TRP A 167 19.53 1.77 -2.86
CA TRP A 167 20.22 0.94 -3.84
C TRP A 167 21.69 1.35 -4.01
N ALA A 168 21.94 2.65 -4.13
CA ALA A 168 23.32 3.15 -4.23
C ALA A 168 24.14 2.86 -2.96
N ASP A 169 23.54 3.04 -1.78
CA ASP A 169 24.23 2.80 -0.51
C ASP A 169 24.57 1.31 -0.32
N VAL A 170 23.61 0.41 -0.56
CA VAL A 170 23.83 -1.05 -0.45
C VAL A 170 24.87 -1.50 -1.47
N THR A 171 24.78 -1.03 -2.71
CA THR A 171 25.74 -1.35 -3.77
C THR A 171 27.15 -0.91 -3.37
N ASN A 172 27.31 0.32 -2.89
CA ASN A 172 28.62 0.84 -2.48
C ASN A 172 29.20 0.08 -1.30
N ARG A 173 28.38 -0.38 -0.36
CA ARG A 173 28.83 -1.28 0.74
C ARG A 173 29.38 -2.60 0.20
N HIS A 174 28.71 -3.20 -0.79
CA HIS A 174 29.17 -4.46 -1.40
C HIS A 174 30.43 -4.28 -2.23
N LEU A 175 30.56 -3.21 -3.01
CA LEU A 175 31.79 -2.87 -3.74
C LEU A 175 32.97 -2.67 -2.78
N GLU A 176 32.77 -1.98 -1.64
CA GLU A 176 33.79 -1.80 -0.62
C GLU A 176 34.19 -3.14 0.03
N ARG A 177 33.24 -4.00 0.39
CA ARG A 177 33.52 -5.35 0.92
C ARG A 177 34.31 -6.21 -0.05
N ALA A 178 34.07 -6.04 -1.35
CA ALA A 178 34.80 -6.74 -2.43
C ALA A 178 36.10 -6.06 -2.84
N TRP A 179 36.58 -5.04 -2.11
CA TRP A 179 37.78 -4.27 -2.39
C TRP A 179 37.78 -3.63 -3.78
N ARG A 180 36.62 -3.13 -4.24
CA ARG A 180 36.46 -2.38 -5.49
C ARG A 180 36.48 -0.88 -5.21
N GLU A 181 37.06 -0.10 -6.14
CA GLU A 181 37.15 1.36 -6.02
C GLU A 181 35.92 2.08 -6.62
N GLU A 182 35.19 1.42 -7.50
CA GLU A 182 34.00 1.95 -8.16
C GLU A 182 32.89 2.28 -7.15
N ARG A 183 32.16 3.34 -7.44
CA ARG A 183 31.00 3.79 -6.65
C ARG A 183 29.90 4.26 -7.58
N ILE A 184 28.67 4.06 -7.15
CA ILE A 184 27.49 4.58 -7.85
C ILE A 184 26.84 5.71 -7.05
N ASP A 185 26.14 6.59 -7.76
CA ASP A 185 25.37 7.70 -7.18
C ASP A 185 23.92 7.59 -7.67
N HIS A 186 22.96 7.68 -6.75
CA HIS A 186 21.54 7.59 -7.05
C HIS A 186 20.99 8.76 -7.89
N ARG A 187 21.76 9.81 -8.05
CA ARG A 187 21.41 11.03 -8.82
C ARG A 187 21.83 10.96 -10.28
N SER A 188 22.57 9.98 -10.67
CA SER A 188 23.06 9.79 -12.04
C SER A 188 22.10 8.95 -12.88
#